data_fd1761def014f84c791b8b27f7f67710
#
_entry.id   fd1761def014f84c791b8b27f7f67710
#
_cell.length_a   1.000
_cell.length_b   1.000
_cell.length_c   1.000
_cell.angle_alpha   90.00
_cell.angle_beta   90.00
_cell.angle_gamma   90.00
#
_symmetry.space_group_name_H-M   'P 1'
#
loop_
_entity.id
_entity.type
_entity.pdbx_description
1 polymer ?
#
loop_
_entity_poly.entity_id
_entity_poly.type
_entity_poly.pdbx_seq_one_letter_code
_entity_poly.pdbx_strand_id
1 'polypeptide(L)'
;MLELPEDLPLRAFRTEARYTAARLRALPETRPLADDFDEAHDKLALLEEETARLDLRRIELRAMVEIADDAWDDTIMAFQRRLLDVVDSDVDAPLYREYFADIPSHVTSLSYAAEVMISQELEAKLAVEEHPELRPFAGRLAEKRDTLEATLREQTRFEVDEARFHNREALAKAILNKLRRVLFASLEEMARMRGYSPTWRYRFFSGEHVAALDLETGREANQLGDGSGHRELAPPTGSPGDDAASGSAPAGEGG
;
A
#
# COMPACT_ATOMS: atom_id res chain seq x y z
N MET A 1 -4.12 -3.99 -25.47
CA MET A 1 -3.00 -4.83 -24.94
C MET A 1 -3.55 -5.69 -23.81
N LEU A 2 -3.27 -6.99 -23.80
CA LEU A 2 -3.84 -7.94 -22.80
C LEU A 2 -3.11 -7.95 -21.46
N GLU A 3 -2.24 -7.01 -21.22
CA GLU A 3 -1.52 -6.86 -19.96
C GLU A 3 -2.39 -6.16 -18.93
N LEU A 4 -2.33 -6.67 -17.69
CA LEU A 4 -2.90 -5.97 -16.55
C LEU A 4 -1.98 -4.80 -16.19
N PRO A 5 -2.52 -3.61 -15.89
CA PRO A 5 -1.76 -2.50 -15.35
C PRO A 5 -0.98 -2.91 -14.09
N GLU A 6 0.29 -2.52 -14.00
CA GLU A 6 1.17 -2.92 -12.90
C GLU A 6 0.77 -2.32 -11.55
N ASP A 7 0.06 -1.20 -11.56
CA ASP A 7 -0.49 -0.51 -10.39
C ASP A 7 -1.71 -1.20 -9.76
N LEU A 8 -2.30 -2.18 -10.45
CA LEU A 8 -3.38 -2.97 -9.87
C LEU A 8 -2.89 -3.78 -8.65
N PRO A 9 -3.74 -3.95 -7.63
CA PRO A 9 -3.41 -4.76 -6.46
C PRO A 9 -3.20 -6.23 -6.80
N LEU A 10 -2.39 -6.95 -6.01
CA LEU A 10 -2.12 -8.40 -6.16
C LEU A 10 -3.39 -9.22 -6.33
N ARG A 11 -4.45 -8.87 -5.59
CA ARG A 11 -5.76 -9.54 -5.67
C ARG A 11 -6.33 -9.54 -7.09
N ALA A 12 -6.16 -8.46 -7.85
CA ALA A 12 -6.65 -8.39 -9.24
C ALA A 12 -5.89 -9.37 -10.13
N PHE A 13 -4.57 -9.43 -10.00
CA PHE A 13 -3.72 -10.38 -10.71
C PHE A 13 -4.07 -11.83 -10.35
N ARG A 14 -4.25 -12.13 -9.06
CA ARG A 14 -4.65 -13.46 -8.59
C ARG A 14 -6.02 -13.87 -9.14
N THR A 15 -7.00 -12.97 -9.10
CA THR A 15 -8.34 -13.23 -9.63
C THR A 15 -8.30 -13.55 -11.12
N GLU A 16 -7.52 -12.80 -11.89
CA GLU A 16 -7.34 -13.03 -13.32
C GLU A 16 -6.66 -14.37 -13.61
N ALA A 17 -5.59 -14.70 -12.88
CA ALA A 17 -4.92 -16.00 -13.02
C ALA A 17 -5.91 -17.15 -12.77
N ARG A 18 -6.72 -17.06 -11.71
CA ARG A 18 -7.73 -18.06 -11.36
C ARG A 18 -8.82 -18.18 -12.41
N TYR A 19 -9.32 -17.03 -12.91
CA TYR A 19 -10.33 -17.01 -13.96
C TYR A 19 -9.81 -17.68 -15.23
N THR A 20 -8.62 -17.30 -15.69
CA THR A 20 -7.98 -17.86 -16.88
C THR A 20 -7.76 -19.37 -16.74
N ALA A 21 -7.22 -19.84 -15.62
CA ALA A 21 -7.04 -21.27 -15.35
C ALA A 21 -8.37 -22.06 -15.43
N ALA A 22 -9.43 -21.52 -14.80
CA ALA A 22 -10.75 -22.16 -14.82
C ALA A 22 -11.33 -22.25 -16.25
N ARG A 23 -11.18 -21.19 -17.04
CA ARG A 23 -11.62 -21.17 -18.44
C ARG A 23 -10.85 -22.15 -19.32
N LEU A 24 -9.53 -22.26 -19.13
CA LEU A 24 -8.67 -23.20 -19.84
C LEU A 24 -9.05 -24.65 -19.54
N ARG A 25 -9.38 -24.97 -18.28
CA ARG A 25 -9.81 -26.32 -17.86
C ARG A 25 -11.15 -26.76 -18.41
N ALA A 26 -12.01 -25.80 -18.74
CA ALA A 26 -13.35 -26.08 -19.25
C ALA A 26 -13.33 -26.77 -20.62
N LEU A 27 -12.25 -26.64 -21.39
CA LEU A 27 -12.12 -27.26 -22.72
C LEU A 27 -10.95 -28.26 -22.73
N PRO A 28 -11.15 -29.48 -23.26
CA PRO A 28 -10.10 -30.51 -23.28
C PRO A 28 -8.81 -30.06 -23.97
N GLU A 29 -8.94 -29.32 -25.07
CA GLU A 29 -7.81 -28.85 -25.89
C GLU A 29 -6.95 -27.77 -25.24
N THR A 30 -7.51 -26.98 -24.33
CA THR A 30 -6.77 -25.89 -23.62
C THR A 30 -6.36 -26.31 -22.21
N ARG A 31 -6.88 -27.43 -21.69
CA ARG A 31 -6.60 -27.88 -20.32
C ARG A 31 -5.11 -27.96 -19.96
N PRO A 32 -4.21 -28.46 -20.84
CA PRO A 32 -2.79 -28.50 -20.52
C PRO A 32 -2.13 -27.12 -20.28
N LEU A 33 -2.78 -26.04 -20.73
CA LEU A 33 -2.29 -24.67 -20.57
C LEU A 33 -2.72 -24.03 -19.23
N ALA A 34 -3.53 -24.74 -18.43
CA ALA A 34 -4.07 -24.21 -17.18
C ALA A 34 -3.05 -24.22 -16.03
N ASP A 35 -2.12 -25.19 -16.04
CA ASP A 35 -1.24 -25.45 -14.90
C ASP A 35 -0.31 -24.27 -14.59
N ASP A 36 0.22 -23.58 -15.61
CA ASP A 36 1.04 -22.38 -15.44
C ASP A 36 0.27 -21.24 -14.74
N PHE A 37 -1.03 -21.13 -15.01
CA PHE A 37 -1.90 -20.11 -14.38
C PHE A 37 -2.29 -20.46 -12.95
N ASP A 38 -2.42 -21.75 -12.63
CA ASP A 38 -2.60 -22.19 -11.26
C ASP A 38 -1.35 -21.95 -10.43
N GLU A 39 -0.17 -22.25 -10.96
CA GLU A 39 1.10 -21.95 -10.29
C GLU A 39 1.25 -20.43 -10.06
N ALA A 40 0.91 -19.61 -11.06
CA ALA A 40 0.92 -18.15 -10.90
C ALA A 40 -0.09 -17.69 -9.86
N HIS A 41 -1.32 -18.25 -9.84
CA HIS A 41 -2.32 -17.96 -8.82
C HIS A 41 -1.81 -18.26 -7.41
N ASP A 42 -1.21 -19.43 -7.20
CA ASP A 42 -0.73 -19.86 -5.88
C ASP A 42 0.43 -18.98 -5.39
N LYS A 43 1.36 -18.60 -6.29
CA LYS A 43 2.42 -17.63 -5.98
C LYS A 43 1.87 -16.27 -5.58
N LEU A 44 0.88 -15.76 -6.31
CA LEU A 44 0.24 -14.48 -6.01
C LEU A 44 -0.55 -14.53 -4.69
N ALA A 45 -1.17 -15.66 -4.36
CA ALA A 45 -1.86 -15.86 -3.09
C ALA A 45 -0.90 -15.79 -1.90
N LEU A 46 0.28 -16.45 -2.01
CA LEU A 46 1.32 -16.37 -0.97
C LEU A 46 1.83 -14.94 -0.77
N LEU A 47 2.03 -14.19 -1.85
CA LEU A 47 2.44 -12.79 -1.76
C LEU A 47 1.36 -11.92 -1.11
N GLU A 48 0.08 -12.15 -1.40
CA GLU A 48 -1.03 -11.41 -0.76
C GLU A 48 -1.10 -11.68 0.76
N GLU A 49 -0.85 -12.92 1.20
CA GLU A 49 -0.74 -13.25 2.62
C GLU A 49 0.48 -12.59 3.27
N GLU A 50 1.60 -12.51 2.54
CA GLU A 50 2.81 -11.84 3.02
C GLU A 50 2.59 -10.32 3.15
N THR A 51 1.87 -9.67 2.22
CA THR A 51 1.48 -8.26 2.32
C THR A 51 0.78 -7.97 3.63
N ALA A 52 -0.23 -8.76 3.99
CA ALA A 52 -0.97 -8.57 5.23
C ALA A 52 -0.08 -8.68 6.48
N ARG A 53 0.91 -9.59 6.46
CA ARG A 53 1.89 -9.72 7.54
C ARG A 53 2.85 -8.55 7.64
N LEU A 54 3.32 -8.03 6.49
CA LEU A 54 4.19 -6.85 6.44
C LEU A 54 3.45 -5.60 6.94
N ASP A 55 2.19 -5.41 6.57
CA ASP A 55 1.38 -4.28 7.03
C ASP A 55 1.22 -4.28 8.56
N LEU A 56 0.92 -5.45 9.16
CA LEU A 56 0.87 -5.58 10.62
C LEU A 56 2.22 -5.27 11.26
N ARG A 57 3.31 -5.82 10.71
CA ARG A 57 4.65 -5.60 11.25
C ARG A 57 5.09 -4.14 11.17
N ARG A 58 4.72 -3.43 10.11
CA ARG A 58 4.96 -1.99 9.97
C ARG A 58 4.29 -1.19 11.10
N ILE A 59 3.02 -1.53 11.42
CA ILE A 59 2.28 -0.88 12.50
C ILE A 59 2.94 -1.17 13.86
N GLU A 60 3.33 -2.42 14.11
CA GLU A 60 4.01 -2.81 15.35
C GLU A 60 5.33 -2.08 15.55
N LEU A 61 6.18 -2.04 14.50
CA LEU A 61 7.48 -1.38 14.56
C LEU A 61 7.34 0.13 14.78
N ARG A 62 6.37 0.77 14.11
CA ARG A 62 6.08 2.17 14.34
C ARG A 62 5.70 2.43 15.80
N ALA A 63 4.79 1.65 16.36
CA ALA A 63 4.39 1.78 17.76
C ALA A 63 5.57 1.53 18.72
N MET A 64 6.46 0.59 18.41
CA MET A 64 7.66 0.33 19.22
C MET A 64 8.63 1.52 19.22
N VAL A 65 8.83 2.16 18.06
CA VAL A 65 9.67 3.37 17.97
C VAL A 65 9.05 4.51 18.77
N GLU A 66 7.76 4.78 18.60
CA GLU A 66 7.04 5.83 19.34
C GLU A 66 7.13 5.60 20.87
N ILE A 67 6.94 4.37 21.34
CA ILE A 67 7.07 4.03 22.78
C ILE A 67 8.50 4.20 23.30
N ALA A 68 9.50 3.84 22.49
CA ALA A 68 10.90 4.01 22.88
C ALA A 68 11.31 5.48 22.95
N ASP A 69 10.82 6.29 22.03
CA ASP A 69 10.97 7.74 21.98
C ASP A 69 10.32 8.42 23.18
N ASP A 70 9.05 8.16 23.44
CA ASP A 70 8.32 8.66 24.63
C ASP A 70 9.07 8.34 25.93
N ALA A 71 9.64 7.13 26.05
CA ALA A 71 10.38 6.71 27.24
C ALA A 71 11.73 7.44 27.38
N TRP A 72 12.37 7.79 26.26
CA TRP A 72 13.57 8.63 26.26
C TRP A 72 13.22 10.07 26.64
N ASP A 73 12.19 10.67 26.04
CA ASP A 73 11.67 11.99 26.35
C ASP A 73 11.32 12.15 27.82
N ASP A 74 10.59 11.19 28.40
CA ASP A 74 10.26 11.18 29.81
C ASP A 74 11.51 11.19 30.71
N THR A 75 12.58 10.51 30.24
CA THR A 75 13.86 10.46 30.96
C THR A 75 14.59 11.80 30.90
N ILE A 76 14.61 12.46 29.75
CA ILE A 76 15.14 13.83 29.57
C ILE A 76 14.39 14.82 30.47
N MET A 77 13.06 14.77 30.45
CA MET A 77 12.23 15.66 31.28
C MET A 77 12.38 15.38 32.79
N ALA A 78 12.61 14.13 33.18
CA ALA A 78 12.93 13.78 34.55
C ALA A 78 14.33 14.28 34.96
N PHE A 79 15.31 14.18 34.09
CA PHE A 79 16.65 14.72 34.29
C PHE A 79 16.61 16.24 34.45
N GLN A 80 15.91 16.95 33.54
CA GLN A 80 15.74 18.41 33.65
C GLN A 80 15.14 18.82 35.00
N ARG A 81 14.05 18.17 35.41
CA ARG A 81 13.40 18.48 36.70
C ARG A 81 14.39 18.32 37.86
N ARG A 82 15.17 17.26 37.84
CA ARG A 82 16.15 17.00 38.88
C ARG A 82 17.30 18.02 38.86
N LEU A 83 17.74 18.42 37.66
CA LEU A 83 18.75 19.46 37.49
C LEU A 83 18.25 20.81 38.02
N LEU A 84 17.00 21.19 37.77
CA LEU A 84 16.38 22.39 38.33
C LEU A 84 16.29 22.35 39.86
N ASP A 85 16.02 21.19 40.47
CA ASP A 85 16.07 21.05 41.93
C ASP A 85 17.47 21.31 42.48
N VAL A 86 18.53 20.84 41.78
CA VAL A 86 19.94 21.05 42.21
C VAL A 86 20.38 22.52 42.10
N VAL A 87 19.82 23.25 41.12
CA VAL A 87 20.18 24.66 40.88
C VAL A 87 19.14 25.66 41.42
N ASP A 88 18.28 25.23 42.37
CA ASP A 88 17.23 26.07 42.96
C ASP A 88 16.32 26.78 41.92
N SER A 89 16.01 26.06 40.82
CA SER A 89 15.20 26.53 39.69
C SER A 89 15.82 27.67 38.86
N ASP A 90 17.12 27.93 39.01
CA ASP A 90 17.86 28.92 38.24
C ASP A 90 18.29 28.35 36.88
N VAL A 91 17.53 28.66 35.83
CA VAL A 91 17.83 28.24 34.43
C VAL A 91 19.08 28.92 33.84
N ASP A 92 19.57 30.00 34.48
CA ASP A 92 20.77 30.71 34.08
C ASP A 92 22.01 30.20 34.83
N ALA A 93 21.84 29.29 35.81
CA ALA A 93 22.95 28.67 36.51
C ALA A 93 23.94 28.02 35.52
N PRO A 94 25.28 28.17 35.76
CA PRO A 94 26.27 27.56 34.88
C PRO A 94 26.07 26.05 34.69
N LEU A 95 25.73 25.34 35.76
CA LEU A 95 25.47 23.89 35.71
C LEU A 95 24.26 23.57 34.83
N TYR A 96 23.18 24.36 34.89
CA TYR A 96 22.03 24.14 34.00
C TYR A 96 22.40 24.35 32.51
N ARG A 97 23.11 25.42 32.23
CA ARG A 97 23.58 25.82 30.89
C ARG A 97 24.58 24.82 30.29
N GLU A 98 25.31 24.10 31.14
CA GLU A 98 26.20 23.03 30.69
C GLU A 98 25.47 21.86 30.06
N TYR A 99 24.28 21.49 30.58
CA TYR A 99 23.47 20.39 30.08
C TYR A 99 22.47 20.84 29.04
N PHE A 100 21.83 21.99 29.24
CA PHE A 100 20.79 22.51 28.34
C PHE A 100 21.16 23.92 27.87
N ALA A 101 21.78 24.00 26.69
CA ALA A 101 22.02 25.26 26.01
C ALA A 101 20.71 25.91 25.51
N ASP A 102 19.67 25.10 25.29
CA ASP A 102 18.35 25.49 24.82
C ASP A 102 17.26 24.81 25.68
N ILE A 103 15.99 25.14 25.40
CA ILE A 103 14.84 24.61 26.14
C ILE A 103 14.72 23.10 25.88
N PRO A 104 14.58 22.26 26.91
CA PRO A 104 14.48 20.79 26.74
C PRO A 104 13.39 20.33 25.80
N SER A 105 12.27 21.06 25.67
CA SER A 105 11.24 20.76 24.66
C SER A 105 11.73 20.87 23.22
N HIS A 106 12.84 21.55 22.95
CA HIS A 106 13.48 21.52 21.64
C HIS A 106 14.28 20.23 21.44
N VAL A 107 14.83 19.65 22.51
CA VAL A 107 15.56 18.39 22.49
C VAL A 107 14.61 17.24 22.16
N THR A 108 13.42 17.23 22.77
CA THR A 108 12.38 16.20 22.55
C THR A 108 11.54 16.40 21.27
N SER A 109 11.88 17.35 20.43
CA SER A 109 11.25 17.59 19.12
C SER A 109 12.20 17.35 17.94
N LEU A 110 13.35 16.76 18.20
CA LEU A 110 14.36 16.48 17.18
C LEU A 110 14.05 15.20 16.40
N SER A 111 14.87 14.91 15.40
CA SER A 111 14.84 13.58 14.77
C SER A 111 15.48 12.54 15.69
N TYR A 112 15.01 11.30 15.63
CA TYR A 112 15.55 10.17 16.40
C TYR A 112 17.09 10.05 16.34
N ALA A 113 17.70 10.33 15.19
CA ALA A 113 19.15 10.32 15.04
C ALA A 113 19.83 11.44 15.86
N ALA A 114 19.21 12.62 15.95
CA ALA A 114 19.73 13.72 16.75
C ALA A 114 19.54 13.44 18.26
N GLU A 115 18.43 12.82 18.65
CA GLU A 115 18.17 12.40 20.04
C GLU A 115 19.23 11.40 20.53
N VAL A 116 19.55 10.41 19.71
CA VAL A 116 20.64 9.45 20.00
C VAL A 116 21.97 10.17 20.22
N MET A 117 22.32 11.15 19.36
CA MET A 117 23.57 11.92 19.50
C MET A 117 23.59 12.76 20.79
N ILE A 118 22.49 13.46 21.08
CA ILE A 118 22.36 14.27 22.31
C ILE A 118 22.43 13.38 23.54
N SER A 119 21.79 12.21 23.51
CA SER A 119 21.86 11.25 24.61
C SER A 119 23.31 10.86 24.92
N GLN A 120 24.09 10.56 23.89
CA GLN A 120 25.53 10.22 24.05
C GLN A 120 26.33 11.38 24.65
N GLU A 121 26.06 12.62 24.25
CA GLU A 121 26.70 13.80 24.82
C GLU A 121 26.33 14.00 26.30
N LEU A 122 25.04 13.87 26.65
CA LEU A 122 24.56 13.97 28.02
C LEU A 122 25.15 12.86 28.90
N GLU A 123 25.18 11.64 28.42
CA GLU A 123 25.77 10.49 29.10
C GLU A 123 27.24 10.72 29.41
N ALA A 124 28.01 11.24 28.44
CA ALA A 124 29.42 11.55 28.63
C ALA A 124 29.64 12.61 29.71
N LYS A 125 28.83 13.69 29.74
CA LYS A 125 28.86 14.70 30.77
C LYS A 125 28.49 14.14 32.15
N LEU A 126 27.38 13.39 32.21
CA LEU A 126 26.88 12.77 33.45
C LEU A 126 27.81 11.68 34.03
N ALA A 127 28.65 11.05 33.19
CA ALA A 127 29.64 10.08 33.67
C ALA A 127 30.71 10.69 34.58
N VAL A 128 31.01 11.96 34.38
CA VAL A 128 31.99 12.71 35.19
C VAL A 128 31.34 13.68 36.19
N GLU A 129 30.04 13.70 36.28
CA GLU A 129 29.25 14.58 37.15
C GLU A 129 29.53 14.30 38.62
N GLU A 130 29.72 15.34 39.42
CA GLU A 130 30.01 15.25 40.84
C GLU A 130 28.74 15.17 41.70
N HIS A 131 27.62 15.75 41.23
CA HIS A 131 26.35 15.71 41.96
C HIS A 131 25.76 14.30 42.02
N PRO A 132 25.63 13.70 43.21
CA PRO A 132 25.20 12.31 43.37
C PRO A 132 23.76 12.07 42.87
N GLU A 133 22.95 13.14 42.78
CA GLU A 133 21.56 13.11 42.37
C GLU A 133 21.39 13.10 40.84
N LEU A 134 22.39 13.59 40.09
CA LEU A 134 22.37 13.65 38.63
C LEU A 134 23.05 12.43 38.00
N ARG A 135 24.09 11.89 38.59
CA ARG A 135 24.84 10.73 38.09
C ARG A 135 23.99 9.52 37.65
N PRO A 136 22.90 9.13 38.38
CA PRO A 136 22.08 7.99 38.00
C PRO A 136 21.40 8.15 36.63
N PHE A 137 21.26 9.38 36.14
CA PHE A 137 20.65 9.63 34.83
C PHE A 137 21.53 9.19 33.66
N ALA A 138 22.85 9.12 33.83
CA ALA A 138 23.73 8.54 32.80
C ALA A 138 23.30 7.12 32.40
N GLY A 139 23.09 6.24 33.38
CA GLY A 139 22.64 4.88 33.11
C GLY A 139 21.22 4.78 32.56
N ARG A 140 20.33 5.66 33.04
CA ARG A 140 18.93 5.70 32.54
C ARG A 140 18.86 6.15 31.07
N LEU A 141 19.59 7.22 30.73
CA LEU A 141 19.65 7.72 29.35
C LEU A 141 20.27 6.66 28.42
N ALA A 142 21.38 6.03 28.85
CA ALA A 142 22.00 4.95 28.08
C ALA A 142 21.03 3.81 27.78
N GLU A 143 20.27 3.36 28.80
CA GLU A 143 19.27 2.30 28.64
C GLU A 143 18.18 2.68 27.62
N LYS A 144 17.65 3.92 27.69
CA LYS A 144 16.58 4.38 26.80
C LYS A 144 17.09 4.61 25.38
N ARG A 145 18.26 5.23 25.24
CA ARG A 145 18.96 5.34 23.95
C ARG A 145 19.20 3.98 23.30
N ASP A 146 19.73 3.02 24.04
CA ASP A 146 20.01 1.68 23.51
C ASP A 146 18.71 1.00 23.02
N THR A 147 17.60 1.23 23.73
CA THR A 147 16.27 0.73 23.32
C THR A 147 15.81 1.40 22.05
N LEU A 148 15.89 2.73 21.97
CA LEU A 148 15.53 3.50 20.78
C LEU A 148 16.37 3.08 19.57
N GLU A 149 17.71 3.01 19.72
CA GLU A 149 18.59 2.55 18.65
C GLU A 149 18.30 1.11 18.19
N ALA A 150 17.92 0.22 19.11
CA ALA A 150 17.57 -1.16 18.76
C ALA A 150 16.31 -1.22 17.92
N THR A 151 15.27 -0.45 18.29
CA THR A 151 14.02 -0.36 17.52
C THR A 151 14.23 0.29 16.15
N LEU A 152 15.02 1.35 16.06
CA LEU A 152 15.36 2.00 14.78
C LEU A 152 16.14 1.06 13.84
N ARG A 153 17.06 0.28 14.38
CA ARG A 153 17.77 -0.76 13.59
C ARG A 153 16.85 -1.85 13.09
N GLU A 154 15.86 -2.23 13.88
CA GLU A 154 14.85 -3.22 13.46
C GLU A 154 13.93 -2.65 12.38
N GLN A 155 13.50 -1.38 12.50
CA GLN A 155 12.75 -0.67 11.47
C GLN A 155 13.52 -0.61 10.15
N THR A 156 14.81 -0.25 10.19
CA THR A 156 15.65 -0.20 8.98
C THR A 156 15.77 -1.58 8.30
N ARG A 157 15.88 -2.66 9.09
CA ARG A 157 15.89 -4.02 8.54
C ARG A 157 14.57 -4.37 7.86
N PHE A 158 13.48 -4.00 8.49
CA PHE A 158 12.15 -4.21 7.94
C PHE A 158 11.97 -3.47 6.60
N GLU A 159 12.41 -2.22 6.48
CA GLU A 159 12.34 -1.44 5.23
C GLU A 159 13.11 -2.15 4.08
N VAL A 160 14.25 -2.76 4.39
CA VAL A 160 14.99 -3.56 3.40
C VAL A 160 14.22 -4.81 2.97
N ASP A 161 13.59 -5.51 3.91
CA ASP A 161 12.80 -6.71 3.61
C ASP A 161 11.52 -6.37 2.84
N GLU A 162 10.89 -5.24 3.16
CA GLU A 162 9.74 -4.68 2.42
C GLU A 162 10.13 -4.32 0.97
N ALA A 163 11.27 -3.67 0.75
CA ALA A 163 11.77 -3.39 -0.60
C ALA A 163 12.02 -4.68 -1.41
N ARG A 164 12.54 -5.72 -0.77
CA ARG A 164 12.70 -7.04 -1.40
C ARG A 164 11.36 -7.69 -1.74
N PHE A 165 10.37 -7.52 -0.87
CA PHE A 165 9.01 -8.00 -1.14
C PHE A 165 8.40 -7.31 -2.36
N HIS A 166 8.47 -5.99 -2.47
CA HIS A 166 7.96 -5.24 -3.62
C HIS A 166 8.62 -5.65 -4.94
N ASN A 167 9.92 -5.98 -4.93
CA ASN A 167 10.59 -6.52 -6.10
C ASN A 167 10.03 -7.90 -6.51
N ARG A 168 9.72 -8.78 -5.54
CA ARG A 168 9.11 -10.09 -5.81
C ARG A 168 7.68 -9.95 -6.32
N GLU A 169 6.92 -8.99 -5.77
CA GLU A 169 5.58 -8.64 -6.22
C GLU A 169 5.59 -8.20 -7.69
N ALA A 170 6.44 -7.22 -8.03
CA ALA A 170 6.58 -6.72 -9.39
C ALA A 170 6.97 -7.84 -10.37
N LEU A 171 7.90 -8.71 -9.98
CA LEU A 171 8.30 -9.86 -10.79
C LEU A 171 7.14 -10.84 -11.02
N ALA A 172 6.36 -11.15 -9.99
CA ALA A 172 5.22 -12.06 -10.11
C ALA A 172 4.13 -11.49 -11.04
N LYS A 173 3.84 -10.19 -10.95
CA LYS A 173 2.94 -9.48 -11.87
C LYS A 173 3.44 -9.54 -13.31
N ALA A 174 4.72 -9.27 -13.53
CA ALA A 174 5.35 -9.34 -14.86
C ALA A 174 5.31 -10.76 -15.44
N ILE A 175 5.53 -11.80 -14.62
CA ILE A 175 5.42 -13.21 -15.03
C ILE A 175 3.99 -13.51 -15.49
N LEU A 176 2.96 -13.14 -14.75
CA LEU A 176 1.58 -13.37 -15.16
C LEU A 176 1.26 -12.64 -16.47
N ASN A 177 1.67 -11.40 -16.63
CA ASN A 177 1.48 -10.64 -17.87
C ASN A 177 2.19 -11.32 -19.06
N LYS A 178 3.39 -11.87 -18.85
CA LYS A 178 4.09 -12.67 -19.86
C LYS A 178 3.31 -13.95 -20.21
N LEU A 179 2.81 -14.69 -19.22
CA LEU A 179 1.97 -15.89 -19.44
C LEU A 179 0.72 -15.54 -20.26
N ARG A 180 0.05 -14.44 -19.95
CA ARG A 180 -1.12 -13.96 -20.68
C ARG A 180 -0.81 -13.70 -22.17
N ARG A 181 0.33 -13.05 -22.47
CA ARG A 181 0.77 -12.80 -23.85
C ARG A 181 1.02 -14.10 -24.61
N VAL A 182 1.74 -15.03 -24.00
CA VAL A 182 2.04 -16.34 -24.60
C VAL A 182 0.76 -17.13 -24.83
N LEU A 183 -0.13 -17.17 -23.85
CA LEU A 183 -1.42 -17.82 -23.96
C LEU A 183 -2.24 -17.24 -25.11
N PHE A 184 -2.31 -15.90 -25.21
CA PHE A 184 -3.08 -15.24 -26.27
C PHE A 184 -2.61 -15.63 -27.65
N ALA A 185 -1.29 -15.65 -27.88
CA ALA A 185 -0.71 -16.11 -29.14
C ALA A 185 -1.03 -17.58 -29.44
N SER A 186 -0.95 -18.45 -28.42
CA SER A 186 -1.29 -19.88 -28.54
C SER A 186 -2.77 -20.11 -28.88
N LEU A 187 -3.66 -19.35 -28.24
CA LEU A 187 -5.11 -19.41 -28.50
C LEU A 187 -5.45 -18.85 -29.89
N GLU A 188 -4.75 -17.84 -30.37
CA GLU A 188 -4.92 -17.31 -31.72
C GLU A 188 -4.55 -18.35 -32.78
N GLU A 189 -3.42 -19.02 -32.63
CA GLU A 189 -2.99 -20.10 -33.53
C GLU A 189 -3.97 -21.27 -33.48
N MET A 190 -4.44 -21.66 -32.30
CA MET A 190 -5.43 -22.72 -32.12
C MET A 190 -6.76 -22.34 -32.76
N ALA A 191 -7.23 -21.10 -32.62
CA ALA A 191 -8.45 -20.61 -33.28
C ALA A 191 -8.33 -20.70 -34.82
N ARG A 192 -7.17 -20.28 -35.34
CA ARG A 192 -6.89 -20.35 -36.80
C ARG A 192 -6.91 -21.77 -37.31
N MET A 193 -6.24 -22.72 -36.62
CA MET A 193 -6.19 -24.11 -37.03
C MET A 193 -7.55 -24.83 -36.96
N ARG A 194 -8.40 -24.44 -36.01
CA ARG A 194 -9.71 -25.06 -35.76
C ARG A 194 -10.88 -24.35 -36.45
N GLY A 195 -10.63 -23.22 -37.12
CA GLY A 195 -11.68 -22.41 -37.73
C GLY A 195 -12.61 -21.71 -36.72
N TYR A 196 -12.15 -21.47 -35.51
CA TYR A 196 -12.92 -20.71 -34.52
C TYR A 196 -12.92 -19.21 -34.85
N SER A 197 -13.94 -18.50 -34.33
CA SER A 197 -14.00 -17.04 -34.48
C SER A 197 -12.73 -16.38 -33.93
N PRO A 198 -12.21 -15.32 -34.55
CA PRO A 198 -11.09 -14.52 -34.01
C PRO A 198 -11.31 -14.00 -32.59
N THR A 199 -12.58 -13.81 -32.20
CA THR A 199 -12.97 -13.39 -30.86
C THR A 199 -12.93 -14.52 -29.82
N TRP A 200 -12.79 -15.79 -30.25
CA TRP A 200 -12.81 -16.96 -29.35
C TRP A 200 -11.73 -16.86 -28.26
N ARG A 201 -10.53 -16.39 -28.57
CA ARG A 201 -9.39 -16.24 -27.67
C ARG A 201 -9.66 -15.30 -26.48
N TYR A 202 -10.51 -14.28 -26.64
CA TYR A 202 -10.84 -13.33 -25.56
C TYR A 202 -11.68 -13.96 -24.44
N ARG A 203 -12.33 -15.07 -24.68
CA ARG A 203 -13.18 -15.77 -23.70
C ARG A 203 -12.41 -16.35 -22.52
N PHE A 204 -11.08 -16.40 -22.60
CA PHE A 204 -10.22 -16.95 -21.56
C PHE A 204 -9.73 -15.90 -20.58
N PHE A 205 -10.00 -14.64 -20.82
CA PHE A 205 -9.62 -13.51 -19.98
C PHE A 205 -10.86 -12.84 -19.40
N SER A 206 -10.77 -12.26 -18.19
CA SER A 206 -11.95 -11.64 -17.57
C SER A 206 -12.37 -10.38 -18.34
N GLY A 207 -13.69 -10.19 -18.49
CA GLY A 207 -14.25 -9.07 -19.26
C GLY A 207 -14.01 -7.70 -18.65
N GLU A 208 -13.71 -7.62 -17.36
CA GLU A 208 -13.43 -6.35 -16.67
C GLU A 208 -12.21 -5.63 -17.25
N HIS A 209 -11.24 -6.38 -17.77
CA HIS A 209 -10.03 -5.84 -18.38
C HIS A 209 -10.02 -5.91 -19.91
N VAL A 210 -11.01 -6.56 -20.53
CA VAL A 210 -11.19 -6.67 -21.97
C VAL A 210 -12.03 -5.52 -22.52
N ALA A 211 -12.93 -4.95 -21.72
CA ALA A 211 -13.83 -3.87 -22.15
C ALA A 211 -13.12 -2.59 -22.64
N ALA A 212 -11.88 -2.36 -22.20
CA ALA A 212 -11.07 -1.25 -22.73
C ALA A 212 -10.60 -1.47 -24.18
N LEU A 213 -10.54 -2.71 -24.65
CA LEU A 213 -10.08 -3.07 -25.99
C LEU A 213 -11.21 -3.01 -27.05
N ASP A 214 -12.45 -3.29 -26.65
CA ASP A 214 -13.60 -3.23 -27.57
C ASP A 214 -13.93 -1.78 -27.99
N LEU A 215 -13.53 -0.80 -27.19
CA LEU A 215 -13.70 0.63 -27.54
C LEU A 215 -12.70 1.10 -28.61
N GLU A 216 -11.51 0.52 -28.68
CA GLU A 216 -10.52 0.86 -29.73
C GLU A 216 -10.78 0.08 -31.04
N THR A 217 -11.08 -1.23 -30.95
CA THR A 217 -11.39 -2.05 -32.13
C THR A 217 -12.78 -1.80 -32.71
N GLY A 218 -13.75 -1.39 -31.89
CA GLY A 218 -15.09 -1.01 -32.34
C GLY A 218 -15.09 0.31 -33.12
N ARG A 219 -14.12 1.19 -32.93
CA ARG A 219 -13.96 2.41 -33.73
C ARG A 219 -13.41 2.14 -35.13
N GLU A 220 -12.55 1.15 -35.30
CA GLU A 220 -12.02 0.77 -36.62
C GLU A 220 -13.03 -0.02 -37.46
N ALA A 221 -13.85 -0.86 -36.83
CA ALA A 221 -14.90 -1.63 -37.54
C ALA A 221 -16.06 -0.77 -38.03
N ASN A 222 -16.37 0.34 -37.36
CA ASN A 222 -17.44 1.26 -37.75
C ASN A 222 -17.04 2.24 -38.87
N GLN A 223 -15.75 2.34 -39.22
CA GLN A 223 -15.28 3.17 -40.35
C GLN A 223 -15.28 2.43 -41.69
N LEU A 224 -15.50 1.11 -41.70
CA LEU A 224 -15.51 0.31 -42.94
C LEU A 224 -16.92 -0.13 -43.38
N GLY A 225 -17.97 0.30 -42.70
CA GLY A 225 -19.35 -0.17 -42.90
C GLY A 225 -20.38 0.89 -43.27
N ASP A 226 -20.02 2.03 -43.87
CA ASP A 226 -21.04 2.95 -44.41
C ASP A 226 -21.06 2.89 -45.95
N GLY A 227 -21.89 2.01 -46.40
CA GLY A 227 -22.22 1.87 -47.80
C GLY A 227 -23.49 1.05 -48.02
N SER A 228 -24.60 1.74 -48.16
CA SER A 228 -25.88 1.33 -48.76
C SER A 228 -27.03 0.87 -47.88
N GLY A 229 -28.14 1.58 -48.04
CA GLY A 229 -29.47 1.04 -47.91
C GLY A 229 -30.48 1.76 -47.03
N HIS A 230 -30.91 2.95 -47.48
CA HIS A 230 -32.19 3.53 -47.04
C HIS A 230 -33.33 2.54 -47.10
N ARG A 231 -34.04 2.37 -45.98
CA ARG A 231 -35.48 2.11 -45.98
C ARG A 231 -36.19 2.83 -44.83
N GLU A 232 -36.79 3.91 -45.22
CA GLU A 232 -37.73 4.74 -44.48
C GLU A 232 -38.96 3.91 -44.11
N LEU A 233 -39.35 3.87 -42.83
CA LEU A 233 -40.69 3.50 -42.39
C LEU A 233 -41.13 4.48 -41.31
N ALA A 234 -42.24 5.18 -41.65
CA ALA A 234 -42.87 6.24 -40.90
C ALA A 234 -43.44 5.79 -39.54
N PRO A 235 -43.62 6.74 -38.58
CA PRO A 235 -44.16 6.44 -37.27
C PRO A 235 -45.71 6.49 -37.26
N PRO A 236 -46.38 5.74 -36.37
CA PRO A 236 -47.81 5.95 -36.10
C PRO A 236 -47.99 7.06 -35.05
N THR A 237 -48.86 8.00 -35.43
CA THR A 237 -49.47 9.05 -34.61
C THR A 237 -50.48 8.49 -33.62
N GLY A 238 -50.50 9.03 -32.40
CA GLY A 238 -51.55 8.77 -31.44
C GLY A 238 -51.33 9.50 -30.12
N SER A 239 -51.91 10.69 -30.01
CA SER A 239 -52.22 11.42 -28.77
C SER A 239 -53.75 11.34 -28.56
N PRO A 240 -54.37 11.83 -27.46
CA PRO A 240 -53.92 12.32 -26.16
C PRO A 240 -54.80 11.77 -24.98
N GLY A 241 -54.53 12.19 -23.77
CA GLY A 241 -55.41 11.96 -22.61
C GLY A 241 -54.87 12.55 -21.33
N ASP A 242 -55.46 13.64 -20.98
CA ASP A 242 -55.46 14.44 -19.74
C ASP A 242 -55.59 13.62 -18.45
N ASP A 243 -55.11 14.17 -17.35
CA ASP A 243 -55.74 14.66 -16.11
C ASP A 243 -54.74 14.57 -14.93
N ALA A 244 -54.35 15.67 -14.41
CA ALA A 244 -54.82 16.45 -13.25
C ALA A 244 -54.67 15.78 -11.85
N ALA A 245 -54.15 16.61 -10.99
CA ALA A 245 -54.37 16.82 -9.55
C ALA A 245 -53.22 16.41 -8.61
N SER A 246 -52.48 17.38 -8.13
CA SER A 246 -52.62 18.08 -6.83
C SER A 246 -52.30 17.24 -5.58
N GLY A 247 -51.41 17.79 -4.74
CA GLY A 247 -51.38 17.45 -3.33
C GLY A 247 -50.07 17.68 -2.62
N SER A 248 -49.80 18.89 -2.20
CA SER A 248 -49.42 19.35 -0.86
C SER A 248 -48.29 18.64 -0.10
N ALA A 249 -47.29 19.43 0.26
CA ALA A 249 -46.46 19.27 1.44
C ALA A 249 -47.24 19.42 2.76
N PRO A 250 -46.73 19.02 3.92
CA PRO A 250 -46.03 20.00 4.72
C PRO A 250 -44.80 19.54 5.48
N ALA A 251 -44.10 20.56 5.97
CA ALA A 251 -42.99 20.62 6.87
C ALA A 251 -43.25 19.97 8.25
N GLY A 252 -42.17 19.61 8.93
CA GLY A 252 -42.15 19.20 10.34
C GLY A 252 -40.74 19.20 10.85
N GLU A 253 -40.41 20.26 11.55
CA GLU A 253 -39.35 20.52 12.50
C GLU A 253 -39.22 19.47 13.58
N GLY A 254 -38.01 19.43 14.18
CA GLY A 254 -37.86 19.29 15.65
C GLY A 254 -37.11 18.10 16.16
N GLY A 255 -36.02 18.39 16.80
CA GLY A 255 -35.39 17.51 17.79
C GLY A 255 -33.88 17.47 17.70
#